data_7005fa960c3acfe9547a6dacefb425c1
#
_entry.id   7005fa960c3acfe9547a6dacefb425c1
#
_cell.length_a   1.000
_cell.length_b   1.000
_cell.length_c   1.000
_cell.angle_alpha   90.00
_cell.angle_beta   90.00
_cell.angle_gamma   90.00
#
_symmetry.space_group_name_H-M   'P 1'
#
loop_
_entity.id
_entity.type
_entity.pdbx_description
1 polymer ?
#
loop_
_entity_poly.entity_id
_entity_poly.type
_entity_poly.pdbx_seq_one_letter_code
_entity_poly.pdbx_strand_id
1 'polypeptide(L)'
;MSRSTAILTGFVAGLLGGLGLLVMMLILASLGVATPLLIIGDRLSVFFEPGPFLALMGKVGGYNQLKQLGVSSTTAGMLLVGALGGIVLALFNRREETRLSTVMTVILFVLLPIFAVALALWPVLGTHYRGLPINAARLVTLIGFALCTIVYERVLVISWRFLARGKKRGTEQEFSPSIGRRAIVLGGVGLLLAGGGAALVRKLYRAATFSYDGTQYKGPGVQPITPNDQFYCVTKNVIDPGVDAALWHLEIDGLVQNPKTYRLEEVQAFPSTEQETTLMCISNGLDAGLISNARWKGVPLRDLLAQAIPLANAAKVRLHGVDNYTDTFSLEKAMNPTTLVAYIMNGEKLPDRHGFPVRAIVPGYFGEKHVKWLTRIELTTSEAKGFYETQGWGPDFVVPTRSRIDVPDAEATFSLGKLTGPIEIKGIAYGGDRGISKVELSFDYGQSWTEADIYYKGSDLAWSLWSARGGWRPEAPGIYGLVVRATDGKGAVQAFDPNRPFTSGTSGLHQINIYVTA
;
A
#
# COMPACT_ATOMS: atom_id res chain seq x y z
N MET A 1 37.15 32.86 -9.26
CA MET A 1 35.91 32.84 -8.49
C MET A 1 36.23 32.71 -7.00
N SER A 2 35.60 33.51 -6.12
CA SER A 2 35.83 33.37 -4.66
C SER A 2 35.31 32.01 -4.17
N ARG A 3 35.75 31.57 -2.95
CA ARG A 3 35.33 30.28 -2.39
C ARG A 3 33.81 30.22 -2.15
N SER A 4 33.26 31.30 -1.63
CA SER A 4 31.84 31.45 -1.37
C SER A 4 31.01 31.43 -2.66
N THR A 5 31.47 32.15 -3.69
CA THR A 5 30.79 32.16 -5.01
C THR A 5 30.86 30.78 -5.67
N ALA A 6 31.96 30.04 -5.53
CA ALA A 6 32.09 28.69 -6.08
C ALA A 6 31.09 27.72 -5.39
N ILE A 7 31.01 27.77 -4.06
CA ILE A 7 30.09 26.94 -3.29
C ILE A 7 28.64 27.25 -3.68
N LEU A 8 28.24 28.52 -3.73
CA LEU A 8 26.90 28.92 -4.11
C LEU A 8 26.55 28.49 -5.54
N THR A 9 27.50 28.69 -6.48
CA THR A 9 27.33 28.23 -7.88
C THR A 9 27.19 26.72 -7.96
N GLY A 10 28.00 25.98 -7.20
CA GLY A 10 27.89 24.53 -7.10
C GLY A 10 26.55 24.08 -6.52
N PHE A 11 26.11 24.71 -5.45
CA PHE A 11 24.82 24.43 -4.84
C PHE A 11 23.66 24.60 -5.85
N VAL A 12 23.62 25.71 -6.57
CA VAL A 12 22.59 25.96 -7.59
C VAL A 12 22.68 24.96 -8.74
N ALA A 13 23.88 24.67 -9.24
CA ALA A 13 24.07 23.66 -10.29
C ALA A 13 23.63 22.26 -9.83
N GLY A 14 23.91 21.92 -8.58
CA GLY A 14 23.50 20.66 -7.96
C GLY A 14 21.98 20.54 -7.79
N LEU A 15 21.31 21.63 -7.41
CA LEU A 15 19.83 21.67 -7.38
C LEU A 15 19.23 21.44 -8.77
N LEU A 16 19.78 22.09 -9.81
CA LEU A 16 19.32 21.87 -11.19
C LEU A 16 19.54 20.42 -11.63
N GLY A 17 20.70 19.84 -11.27
CA GLY A 17 20.98 18.41 -11.48
C GLY A 17 19.95 17.52 -10.80
N GLY A 18 19.64 17.80 -9.51
CA GLY A 18 18.62 17.07 -8.74
C GLY A 18 17.22 17.17 -9.35
N LEU A 19 16.84 18.34 -9.86
CA LEU A 19 15.58 18.51 -10.61
C LEU A 19 15.59 17.68 -11.91
N GLY A 20 16.68 17.67 -12.65
CA GLY A 20 16.83 16.83 -13.84
C GLY A 20 16.67 15.34 -13.55
N LEU A 21 17.26 14.87 -12.45
CA LEU A 21 17.11 13.51 -11.94
C LEU A 21 15.64 13.19 -11.64
N LEU A 22 14.95 14.06 -10.91
CA LEU A 22 13.52 13.88 -10.57
C LEU A 22 12.64 13.82 -11.83
N VAL A 23 12.89 14.66 -12.83
CA VAL A 23 12.16 14.63 -14.11
C VAL A 23 12.40 13.32 -14.84
N MET A 24 13.66 12.83 -14.87
CA MET A 24 13.97 11.53 -15.48
C MET A 24 13.30 10.37 -14.75
N MET A 25 13.26 10.41 -13.42
CA MET A 25 12.53 9.42 -12.61
C MET A 25 11.03 9.42 -12.95
N LEU A 26 10.44 10.61 -13.19
CA LEU A 26 9.03 10.70 -13.60
C LEU A 26 8.79 10.01 -14.96
N ILE A 27 9.66 10.27 -15.93
CA ILE A 27 9.58 9.63 -17.25
C ILE A 27 9.67 8.11 -17.11
N LEU A 28 10.64 7.62 -16.36
CA LEU A 28 10.83 6.18 -16.12
C LEU A 28 9.62 5.56 -15.38
N ALA A 29 9.10 6.24 -14.36
CA ALA A 29 7.91 5.80 -13.65
C ALA A 29 6.67 5.72 -14.58
N SER A 30 6.53 6.67 -15.52
CA SER A 30 5.44 6.62 -16.51
C SER A 30 5.59 5.46 -17.50
N LEU A 31 6.81 4.96 -17.71
CA LEU A 31 7.11 3.77 -18.49
C LEU A 31 7.03 2.46 -17.65
N GLY A 32 6.67 2.56 -16.37
CA GLY A 32 6.55 1.43 -15.47
C GLY A 32 7.89 0.92 -14.90
N VAL A 33 8.98 1.69 -15.04
CA VAL A 33 10.28 1.34 -14.45
C VAL A 33 10.28 1.79 -12.98
N ALA A 34 10.60 0.86 -12.08
CA ALA A 34 10.72 1.17 -10.66
C ALA A 34 11.83 2.21 -10.42
N THR A 35 11.52 3.23 -9.62
CA THR A 35 12.46 4.31 -9.29
C THR A 35 12.87 4.21 -7.82
N PRO A 36 13.99 4.83 -7.40
CA PRO A 36 14.38 4.85 -5.99
C PRO A 36 13.27 5.29 -5.06
N LEU A 37 12.49 6.28 -5.48
CA LEU A 37 11.37 6.81 -4.71
C LEU A 37 10.31 5.74 -4.39
N LEU A 38 10.09 4.80 -5.30
CA LEU A 38 9.12 3.72 -5.13
C LEU A 38 9.65 2.62 -4.21
N ILE A 39 10.90 2.23 -4.35
CA ILE A 39 11.46 1.04 -3.71
C ILE A 39 12.21 1.31 -2.40
N ILE A 40 12.58 2.56 -2.10
CA ILE A 40 13.17 2.93 -0.80
C ILE A 40 12.20 2.62 0.35
N GLY A 41 10.91 2.92 0.16
CA GLY A 41 9.88 2.61 1.14
C GLY A 41 9.84 1.11 1.46
N ASP A 42 9.88 0.26 0.44
CA ASP A 42 9.90 -1.20 0.58
C ASP A 42 11.14 -1.69 1.33
N ARG A 43 12.29 -1.08 1.05
CA ARG A 43 13.55 -1.44 1.74
C ARG A 43 13.56 -1.01 3.20
N LEU A 44 12.97 0.14 3.51
CA LEU A 44 12.94 0.68 4.88
C LEU A 44 11.84 0.04 5.72
N SER A 45 10.72 -0.38 5.12
CA SER A 45 9.56 -0.91 5.85
C SER A 45 9.89 -2.11 6.74
N VAL A 46 10.87 -2.93 6.37
CA VAL A 46 11.30 -4.10 7.15
C VAL A 46 11.96 -3.74 8.50
N PHE A 47 12.32 -2.49 8.71
CA PHE A 47 12.94 -2.02 9.97
C PHE A 47 11.95 -1.37 10.93
N PHE A 48 10.68 -1.24 10.53
CA PHE A 48 9.65 -0.62 11.37
C PHE A 48 8.82 -1.69 12.08
N GLU A 49 8.92 -1.73 13.40
CA GLU A 49 8.02 -2.53 14.22
C GLU A 49 6.61 -1.92 14.23
N PRO A 50 5.54 -2.75 14.41
CA PRO A 50 4.15 -2.29 14.39
C PRO A 50 3.84 -1.17 15.39
N GLY A 51 4.31 -1.27 16.62
CA GLY A 51 4.02 -0.29 17.68
C GLY A 51 4.51 1.12 17.36
N PRO A 52 5.83 1.32 17.14
CA PRO A 52 6.40 2.61 16.73
C PRO A 52 5.79 3.14 15.43
N PHE A 53 5.52 2.28 14.45
CA PHE A 53 4.90 2.66 13.18
C PHE A 53 3.49 3.22 13.38
N LEU A 54 2.64 2.52 14.13
CA LEU A 54 1.28 2.98 14.44
C LEU A 54 1.28 4.27 15.26
N ALA A 55 2.20 4.41 16.23
CA ALA A 55 2.36 5.63 17.00
C ALA A 55 2.78 6.82 16.12
N LEU A 56 3.70 6.62 15.18
CA LEU A 56 4.09 7.65 14.21
C LEU A 56 2.91 8.02 13.31
N MET A 57 2.20 7.04 12.81
CA MET A 57 1.00 7.24 11.98
C MET A 57 -0.06 8.07 12.71
N GLY A 58 -0.32 7.79 13.97
CA GLY A 58 -1.23 8.60 14.80
C GLY A 58 -0.77 10.05 14.98
N LYS A 59 0.54 10.27 15.20
CA LYS A 59 1.11 11.62 15.37
C LYS A 59 1.04 12.48 14.10
N VAL A 60 1.17 11.89 12.93
CA VAL A 60 1.15 12.63 11.66
C VAL A 60 -0.26 12.78 11.05
N GLY A 61 -1.30 12.27 11.71
CA GLY A 61 -2.69 12.44 11.29
C GLY A 61 -3.21 11.34 10.35
N GLY A 62 -2.54 10.18 10.30
CA GLY A 62 -3.01 9.00 9.59
C GLY A 62 -2.06 8.52 8.49
N TYR A 63 -2.46 7.41 7.86
CA TYR A 63 -1.60 6.71 6.90
C TYR A 63 -1.33 7.51 5.62
N ASN A 64 -2.32 8.24 5.11
CA ASN A 64 -2.15 9.09 3.92
C ASN A 64 -1.16 10.22 4.18
N GLN A 65 -1.24 10.88 5.34
CA GLN A 65 -0.31 11.93 5.75
C GLN A 65 1.11 11.36 5.91
N LEU A 66 1.23 10.16 6.47
CA LEU A 66 2.52 9.48 6.58
C LEU A 66 3.13 9.19 5.20
N LYS A 67 2.36 8.71 4.23
CA LYS A 67 2.82 8.51 2.84
C LYS A 67 3.24 9.83 2.16
N GLN A 68 2.45 10.88 2.32
CA GLN A 68 2.79 12.21 1.79
C GLN A 68 4.08 12.75 2.40
N LEU A 69 4.27 12.57 3.71
CA LEU A 69 5.52 12.92 4.39
C LEU A 69 6.70 12.12 3.84
N GLY A 70 6.53 10.82 3.60
CA GLY A 70 7.53 9.96 2.98
C GLY A 70 7.94 10.43 1.59
N VAL A 71 6.98 10.73 0.72
CA VAL A 71 7.23 11.28 -0.63
C VAL A 71 7.95 12.62 -0.54
N SER A 72 7.48 13.52 0.33
CA SER A 72 8.07 14.86 0.49
C SER A 72 9.50 14.81 0.98
N SER A 73 9.76 14.04 2.05
CA SER A 73 11.07 13.92 2.66
C SER A 73 12.08 13.26 1.72
N THR A 74 11.67 12.23 0.99
CA THR A 74 12.53 11.56 0.00
C THR A 74 12.88 12.50 -1.15
N THR A 75 11.88 13.24 -1.67
CA THR A 75 12.10 14.22 -2.75
C THR A 75 13.02 15.36 -2.29
N ALA A 76 12.78 15.91 -1.11
CA ALA A 76 13.63 16.95 -0.52
C ALA A 76 15.06 16.43 -0.26
N GLY A 77 15.18 15.20 0.24
CA GLY A 77 16.47 14.54 0.44
C GLY A 77 17.26 14.37 -0.85
N MET A 78 16.61 13.97 -1.93
CA MET A 78 17.25 13.85 -3.26
C MET A 78 17.75 15.21 -3.79
N LEU A 79 16.96 16.27 -3.63
CA LEU A 79 17.39 17.62 -4.01
C LEU A 79 18.56 18.11 -3.16
N LEU A 80 18.54 17.84 -1.84
CA LEU A 80 19.63 18.18 -0.94
C LEU A 80 20.92 17.43 -1.30
N VAL A 81 20.83 16.12 -1.53
CA VAL A 81 21.99 15.31 -1.98
C VAL A 81 22.49 15.82 -3.33
N GLY A 82 21.59 16.17 -4.24
CA GLY A 82 21.94 16.80 -5.50
C GLY A 82 22.71 18.12 -5.31
N ALA A 83 22.22 18.99 -4.43
CA ALA A 83 22.87 20.27 -4.11
C ALA A 83 24.25 20.06 -3.48
N LEU A 84 24.38 19.11 -2.55
CA LEU A 84 25.68 18.75 -1.93
C LEU A 84 26.66 18.21 -2.97
N GLY A 85 26.20 17.38 -3.90
CA GLY A 85 27.02 16.91 -5.04
C GLY A 85 27.55 18.06 -5.89
N GLY A 86 26.75 19.11 -6.11
CA GLY A 86 27.17 20.33 -6.79
C GLY A 86 28.24 21.12 -6.00
N ILE A 87 28.12 21.18 -4.67
CA ILE A 87 29.18 21.76 -3.82
C ILE A 87 30.47 20.95 -3.94
N VAL A 88 30.37 19.63 -3.89
CA VAL A 88 31.52 18.72 -4.06
C VAL A 88 32.20 18.99 -5.41
N LEU A 89 31.44 19.03 -6.50
CA LEU A 89 31.96 19.37 -7.83
C LEU A 89 32.71 20.72 -7.81
N ALA A 90 32.11 21.74 -7.18
CA ALA A 90 32.73 23.08 -7.08
C ALA A 90 34.05 23.09 -6.31
N LEU A 91 34.19 22.27 -5.29
CA LEU A 91 35.41 22.14 -4.51
C LEU A 91 36.54 21.43 -5.28
N PHE A 92 36.18 20.44 -6.11
CA PHE A 92 37.16 19.69 -6.93
C PHE A 92 37.54 20.45 -8.20
N ASN A 93 36.63 21.14 -8.89
CA ASN A 93 36.89 21.83 -10.18
C ASN A 93 37.39 23.28 -10.06
N ARG A 94 38.08 23.62 -8.98
CA ARG A 94 38.65 24.99 -8.77
C ARG A 94 39.80 25.35 -9.73
N ARG A 95 40.50 24.36 -10.27
CA ARG A 95 41.65 24.52 -11.14
C ARG A 95 41.38 23.73 -12.41
N GLU A 96 41.44 24.35 -13.55
CA GLU A 96 41.29 23.89 -14.93
C GLU A 96 40.68 22.50 -15.18
N GLU A 97 39.66 22.43 -16.07
CA GLU A 97 39.04 21.19 -16.49
C GLU A 97 40.07 20.31 -17.22
N THR A 98 40.54 19.25 -16.58
CA THR A 98 41.38 18.23 -17.17
C THR A 98 40.51 17.01 -17.56
N ARG A 99 41.02 16.14 -18.47
CA ARG A 99 40.36 14.84 -18.78
C ARG A 99 40.15 14.02 -17.49
N LEU A 100 41.07 14.12 -16.55
CA LEU A 100 40.98 13.45 -15.25
C LEU A 100 39.78 13.95 -14.43
N SER A 101 39.45 15.25 -14.47
CA SER A 101 38.27 15.78 -13.79
C SER A 101 36.95 15.26 -14.37
N THR A 102 36.90 15.04 -15.68
CA THR A 102 35.71 14.46 -16.34
C THR A 102 35.52 12.99 -15.94
N VAL A 103 36.58 12.19 -15.91
CA VAL A 103 36.52 10.79 -15.46
C VAL A 103 36.10 10.72 -14.00
N MET A 104 36.65 11.56 -13.15
CA MET A 104 36.28 11.62 -11.73
C MET A 104 34.82 12.01 -11.50
N THR A 105 34.24 12.91 -12.33
CA THR A 105 32.81 13.25 -12.20
C THR A 105 31.91 12.06 -12.57
N VAL A 106 32.25 11.31 -13.61
CA VAL A 106 31.51 10.10 -13.97
C VAL A 106 31.61 9.02 -12.90
N ILE A 107 32.80 8.79 -12.34
CA ILE A 107 32.98 7.84 -11.24
C ILE A 107 32.14 8.25 -10.04
N LEU A 108 32.24 9.51 -9.61
CA LEU A 108 31.62 10.00 -8.37
C LEU A 108 30.10 10.14 -8.47
N PHE A 109 29.59 10.62 -9.61
CA PHE A 109 28.18 10.97 -9.76
C PHE A 109 27.36 9.97 -10.58
N VAL A 110 28.00 8.99 -11.22
CA VAL A 110 27.31 7.94 -12.00
C VAL A 110 27.62 6.57 -11.42
N LEU A 111 28.87 6.13 -11.48
CA LEU A 111 29.22 4.75 -11.12
C LEU A 111 29.06 4.44 -9.63
N LEU A 112 29.55 5.32 -8.76
CA LEU A 112 29.45 5.13 -7.31
C LEU A 112 27.99 5.10 -6.81
N PRO A 113 27.10 6.03 -7.22
CA PRO A 113 25.69 5.96 -6.87
C PRO A 113 25.00 4.70 -7.39
N ILE A 114 25.27 4.27 -8.63
CA ILE A 114 24.70 3.02 -9.18
C ILE A 114 25.13 1.82 -8.34
N PHE A 115 26.42 1.75 -8.00
CA PHE A 115 26.95 0.67 -7.16
C PHE A 115 26.33 0.68 -5.75
N ALA A 116 26.28 1.85 -5.12
CA ALA A 116 25.67 2.00 -3.80
C ALA A 116 24.20 1.60 -3.79
N VAL A 117 23.45 2.03 -4.79
CA VAL A 117 22.04 1.66 -4.96
C VAL A 117 21.88 0.16 -5.23
N ALA A 118 22.69 -0.41 -6.14
CA ALA A 118 22.67 -1.84 -6.41
C ALA A 118 22.91 -2.65 -5.13
N LEU A 119 23.86 -2.25 -4.31
CA LEU A 119 24.17 -2.91 -3.04
C LEU A 119 23.06 -2.74 -2.00
N ALA A 120 22.60 -1.51 -1.78
CA ALA A 120 21.63 -1.19 -0.71
C ALA A 120 20.21 -1.69 -1.02
N LEU A 121 19.79 -1.62 -2.29
CA LEU A 121 18.43 -1.94 -2.71
C LEU A 121 18.32 -3.31 -3.40
N TRP A 122 19.39 -4.11 -3.44
CA TRP A 122 19.37 -5.43 -4.10
C TRP A 122 18.17 -6.30 -3.75
N PRO A 123 17.74 -6.39 -2.46
CA PRO A 123 16.59 -7.23 -2.09
C PRO A 123 15.26 -6.79 -2.71
N VAL A 124 15.12 -5.48 -3.01
CA VAL A 124 13.88 -4.89 -3.57
C VAL A 124 14.03 -4.49 -5.04
N LEU A 125 15.21 -4.64 -5.64
CA LEU A 125 15.40 -4.42 -7.08
C LEU A 125 14.59 -5.43 -7.87
N GLY A 126 13.88 -4.96 -8.88
CA GLY A 126 13.03 -5.80 -9.73
C GLY A 126 11.58 -5.91 -9.27
N THR A 127 11.22 -5.29 -8.13
CA THR A 127 9.83 -5.12 -7.73
C THR A 127 9.12 -4.07 -8.59
N HIS A 128 7.79 -4.09 -8.63
CA HIS A 128 6.95 -3.13 -9.37
C HIS A 128 7.15 -3.08 -10.89
N TYR A 129 7.79 -4.08 -11.51
CA TYR A 129 8.01 -4.06 -12.94
C TYR A 129 7.09 -5.03 -13.69
N ARG A 130 5.89 -4.59 -14.06
CA ARG A 130 4.95 -5.15 -15.06
C ARG A 130 4.81 -6.69 -15.10
N GLY A 131 5.25 -7.42 -14.07
CA GLY A 131 5.20 -8.89 -14.04
C GLY A 131 6.36 -9.60 -14.74
N LEU A 132 7.41 -8.91 -15.14
CA LEU A 132 8.63 -9.53 -15.68
C LEU A 132 9.32 -10.42 -14.63
N PRO A 133 10.06 -11.46 -15.09
CA PRO A 133 10.92 -12.24 -14.20
C PRO A 133 11.88 -11.34 -13.44
N ILE A 134 12.11 -11.65 -12.15
CA ILE A 134 12.83 -10.78 -11.22
C ILE A 134 14.22 -10.35 -11.73
N ASN A 135 14.93 -11.23 -12.42
CA ASN A 135 16.27 -10.90 -12.95
C ASN A 135 16.21 -9.89 -14.09
N ALA A 136 15.21 -10.01 -14.98
CA ALA A 136 14.98 -9.04 -16.06
C ALA A 136 14.53 -7.69 -15.46
N ALA A 137 13.63 -7.70 -14.48
CA ALA A 137 13.16 -6.52 -13.79
C ALA A 137 14.29 -5.81 -13.04
N ARG A 138 15.21 -6.54 -12.38
CA ARG A 138 16.42 -5.99 -11.76
C ARG A 138 17.31 -5.27 -12.76
N LEU A 139 17.56 -5.88 -13.91
CA LEU A 139 18.38 -5.28 -14.95
C LEU A 139 17.77 -3.98 -15.48
N VAL A 140 16.46 -3.98 -15.77
CA VAL A 140 15.74 -2.79 -16.23
C VAL A 140 15.76 -1.68 -15.19
N THR A 141 15.57 -2.01 -13.91
CA THR A 141 15.64 -1.05 -12.80
C THR A 141 17.06 -0.44 -12.71
N LEU A 142 18.11 -1.25 -12.79
CA LEU A 142 19.51 -0.74 -12.79
C LEU A 142 19.81 0.16 -13.99
N ILE A 143 19.31 -0.17 -15.18
CA ILE A 143 19.42 0.70 -16.36
C ILE A 143 18.68 2.03 -16.09
N GLY A 144 17.50 1.99 -15.51
CA GLY A 144 16.75 3.18 -15.12
C GLY A 144 17.53 4.08 -14.14
N PHE A 145 18.15 3.48 -13.14
CA PHE A 145 19.04 4.21 -12.22
C PHE A 145 20.25 4.82 -12.92
N ALA A 146 20.86 4.08 -13.84
CA ALA A 146 21.98 4.60 -14.62
C ALA A 146 21.58 5.83 -15.43
N LEU A 147 20.41 5.79 -16.08
CA LEU A 147 19.88 6.95 -16.81
C LEU A 147 19.63 8.14 -15.90
N CYS A 148 19.06 7.94 -14.70
CA CYS A 148 18.83 9.00 -13.71
C CYS A 148 20.15 9.67 -13.30
N THR A 149 21.18 8.88 -12.97
CA THR A 149 22.49 9.39 -12.53
C THR A 149 23.24 10.07 -13.66
N ILE A 150 23.14 9.57 -14.88
CA ILE A 150 23.72 10.22 -16.08
C ILE A 150 23.05 11.58 -16.32
N VAL A 151 21.72 11.65 -16.27
CA VAL A 151 21.01 12.93 -16.43
C VAL A 151 21.41 13.91 -15.33
N TYR A 152 21.47 13.45 -14.08
CA TYR A 152 21.96 14.28 -12.96
C TYR A 152 23.36 14.85 -13.25
N GLU A 153 24.32 14.00 -13.61
CA GLU A 153 25.70 14.39 -13.86
C GLU A 153 25.80 15.38 -15.05
N ARG A 154 25.10 15.10 -16.16
CA ARG A 154 25.10 15.98 -17.34
C ARG A 154 24.51 17.36 -17.01
N VAL A 155 23.34 17.41 -16.36
CA VAL A 155 22.71 18.67 -15.97
C VAL A 155 23.60 19.43 -14.98
N LEU A 156 24.16 18.75 -13.98
CA LEU A 156 25.09 19.32 -13.01
C LEU A 156 26.30 19.97 -13.71
N VAL A 157 26.99 19.22 -14.57
CA VAL A 157 28.21 19.70 -15.24
C VAL A 157 27.90 20.84 -16.22
N ILE A 158 26.84 20.73 -17.00
CA ILE A 158 26.40 21.80 -17.93
C ILE A 158 26.06 23.07 -17.13
N SER A 159 25.26 22.93 -16.08
CA SER A 159 24.86 24.07 -15.22
C SER A 159 26.07 24.69 -14.55
N TRP A 160 26.98 23.89 -14.01
CA TRP A 160 28.24 24.36 -13.44
C TRP A 160 29.07 25.14 -14.46
N ARG A 161 29.32 24.57 -15.66
CA ARG A 161 30.09 25.25 -16.75
C ARG A 161 29.47 26.57 -17.16
N PHE A 162 28.14 26.59 -17.24
CA PHE A 162 27.39 27.76 -17.64
C PHE A 162 27.44 28.87 -16.56
N LEU A 163 27.29 28.52 -15.31
CA LEU A 163 27.31 29.46 -14.18
C LEU A 163 28.74 29.91 -13.81
N ALA A 164 29.73 29.00 -13.89
CA ALA A 164 31.11 29.28 -13.53
C ALA A 164 31.88 30.11 -14.57
N ARG A 165 31.43 30.11 -15.84
CA ARG A 165 31.98 30.99 -16.89
C ARG A 165 31.57 32.43 -16.59
N GLY A 166 32.26 33.05 -15.60
CA GLY A 166 32.08 34.43 -15.23
C GLY A 166 32.47 35.39 -16.37
N LYS A 167 31.91 36.59 -16.37
CA LYS A 167 32.29 37.72 -17.22
C LYS A 167 33.81 37.78 -17.35
N LYS A 168 34.38 37.56 -18.55
CA LYS A 168 35.65 38.22 -18.88
C LYS A 168 35.40 39.72 -18.71
N ARG A 169 36.05 40.35 -17.75
CA ARG A 169 36.04 41.80 -17.57
C ARG A 169 36.53 42.42 -18.87
N GLY A 170 35.63 42.86 -19.72
CA GLY A 170 35.90 43.92 -20.68
C GLY A 170 35.81 45.22 -19.89
N THR A 171 36.86 45.99 -19.93
CA THR A 171 36.94 47.36 -19.50
C THR A 171 36.05 48.19 -20.44
N GLU A 172 34.79 48.46 -19.98
CA GLU A 172 34.05 49.66 -20.35
C GLU A 172 32.75 49.67 -19.56
N GLN A 173 32.54 50.75 -18.81
CA GLN A 173 31.32 51.01 -18.06
C GLN A 173 30.20 51.44 -19.06
N GLU A 174 29.22 50.61 -19.24
CA GLU A 174 27.87 51.06 -19.62
C GLU A 174 26.89 50.51 -18.59
N PHE A 175 26.22 51.46 -17.95
CA PHE A 175 25.17 51.21 -16.96
C PHE A 175 23.92 50.71 -17.71
N SER A 176 23.83 49.43 -17.93
CA SER A 176 22.60 48.74 -18.35
C SER A 176 22.29 47.67 -17.33
N PRO A 177 21.10 47.67 -16.73
CA PRO A 177 20.62 46.52 -15.92
C PRO A 177 20.24 45.38 -16.87
N SER A 178 21.24 44.74 -17.48
CA SER A 178 21.03 43.55 -18.25
C SER A 178 20.84 42.41 -17.25
N ILE A 179 19.59 42.06 -16.94
CA ILE A 179 19.25 40.69 -16.57
C ILE A 179 19.80 39.85 -17.73
N GLY A 180 21.00 39.33 -17.57
CA GLY A 180 21.74 38.72 -18.66
C GLY A 180 20.87 37.59 -19.27
N ARG A 181 20.86 37.44 -20.61
CA ARG A 181 20.18 36.36 -21.34
C ARG A 181 20.36 34.98 -20.65
N ARG A 182 21.49 34.79 -19.95
CA ARG A 182 21.80 33.61 -19.16
C ARG A 182 20.91 33.42 -17.93
N ALA A 183 20.59 34.51 -17.21
CA ALA A 183 19.69 34.46 -16.06
C ALA A 183 18.25 34.16 -16.50
N ILE A 184 17.85 34.69 -17.67
CA ILE A 184 16.52 34.42 -18.26
C ILE A 184 16.42 32.94 -18.69
N VAL A 185 17.45 32.42 -19.38
CA VAL A 185 17.45 31.01 -19.84
C VAL A 185 17.49 30.05 -18.63
N LEU A 186 18.33 30.29 -17.64
CA LEU A 186 18.38 29.46 -16.43
C LEU A 186 17.13 29.61 -15.58
N GLY A 187 16.58 30.82 -15.46
CA GLY A 187 15.30 31.05 -14.78
C GLY A 187 14.17 30.33 -15.50
N GLY A 188 14.12 30.37 -16.83
CA GLY A 188 13.14 29.64 -17.63
C GLY A 188 13.27 28.12 -17.50
N VAL A 189 14.47 27.59 -17.63
CA VAL A 189 14.75 26.16 -17.41
C VAL A 189 14.45 25.75 -15.97
N GLY A 190 14.85 26.56 -14.99
CA GLY A 190 14.55 26.35 -13.58
C GLY A 190 13.05 26.33 -13.30
N LEU A 191 12.28 27.24 -13.89
CA LEU A 191 10.81 27.28 -13.78
C LEU A 191 10.16 26.07 -14.44
N LEU A 192 10.63 25.65 -15.61
CA LEU A 192 10.12 24.43 -16.29
C LEU A 192 10.42 23.17 -15.45
N LEU A 193 11.64 23.06 -14.92
CA LEU A 193 12.01 21.93 -14.05
C LEU A 193 11.26 21.97 -12.71
N ALA A 194 11.07 23.14 -12.13
CA ALA A 194 10.30 23.31 -10.89
C ALA A 194 8.80 23.02 -11.12
N GLY A 195 8.23 23.48 -12.22
CA GLY A 195 6.86 23.17 -12.61
C GLY A 195 6.65 21.68 -12.89
N GLY A 196 7.58 21.05 -13.62
CA GLY A 196 7.60 19.62 -13.84
C GLY A 196 7.77 18.83 -12.54
N GLY A 197 8.67 19.27 -11.66
CA GLY A 197 8.85 18.70 -10.33
C GLY A 197 7.61 18.81 -9.44
N ALA A 198 6.96 19.98 -9.42
CA ALA A 198 5.71 20.17 -8.67
C ALA A 198 4.56 19.31 -9.22
N ALA A 199 4.45 19.18 -10.55
CA ALA A 199 3.47 18.30 -11.18
C ALA A 199 3.73 16.83 -10.84
N LEU A 200 5.00 16.42 -10.78
CA LEU A 200 5.41 15.08 -10.34
C LEU A 200 5.01 14.82 -8.90
N VAL A 201 5.39 15.70 -7.97
CA VAL A 201 5.05 15.57 -6.54
C VAL A 201 3.54 15.48 -6.38
N ARG A 202 2.77 16.32 -7.08
CA ARG A 202 1.31 16.25 -7.06
C ARG A 202 0.77 14.92 -7.60
N LYS A 203 1.36 14.39 -8.68
CA LYS A 203 0.99 13.06 -9.24
C LYS A 203 1.32 11.95 -8.25
N LEU A 204 2.51 11.99 -7.63
CA LEU A 204 2.94 11.02 -6.62
C LEU A 204 2.06 11.09 -5.36
N TYR A 205 1.69 12.28 -4.91
CA TYR A 205 0.76 12.44 -3.80
C TYR A 205 -0.60 11.82 -4.10
N ARG A 206 -1.17 12.08 -5.28
CA ARG A 206 -2.43 11.47 -5.69
C ARG A 206 -2.33 9.95 -5.76
N ALA A 207 -1.26 9.42 -6.34
CA ALA A 207 -1.05 7.99 -6.44
C ALA A 207 -0.85 7.36 -5.04
N ALA A 208 -0.06 7.98 -4.17
CA ALA A 208 0.18 7.51 -2.81
C ALA A 208 -1.09 7.54 -1.94
N THR A 209 -1.89 8.59 -2.04
CA THR A 209 -3.16 8.69 -1.29
C THR A 209 -4.26 7.85 -1.90
N PHE A 210 -4.24 7.63 -3.21
CA PHE A 210 -5.20 6.76 -3.88
C PHE A 210 -4.94 5.28 -3.59
N SER A 211 -3.68 4.85 -3.46
CA SER A 211 -3.33 3.45 -3.15
C SER A 211 -3.70 3.04 -1.71
N TYR A 212 -3.90 4.01 -0.81
CA TYR A 212 -4.58 3.86 0.47
C TYR A 212 -5.76 4.82 0.46
N ASP A 213 -6.94 4.35 0.08
CA ASP A 213 -8.09 5.25 0.02
C ASP A 213 -8.67 5.58 1.37
N GLY A 214 -8.17 5.01 2.45
CA GLY A 214 -8.65 5.30 3.80
C GLY A 214 -10.18 5.18 3.92
N THR A 215 -10.84 4.66 2.88
CA THR A 215 -12.28 4.58 2.80
C THR A 215 -12.74 3.68 3.91
N GLN A 216 -13.43 4.28 4.82
CA GLN A 216 -14.12 3.59 5.90
C GLN A 216 -15.48 3.18 5.34
N TYR A 217 -15.61 1.94 4.89
CA TYR A 217 -16.89 1.42 4.41
C TYR A 217 -17.78 1.09 5.59
N LYS A 218 -18.51 2.10 6.06
CA LYS A 218 -19.42 2.04 7.21
C LYS A 218 -20.56 3.04 7.08
N GLY A 219 -21.54 2.95 7.99
CA GLY A 219 -22.68 3.85 8.05
C GLY A 219 -23.87 3.37 7.21
N PRO A 220 -24.83 4.26 6.92
CA PRO A 220 -26.13 3.88 6.35
C PRO A 220 -26.04 3.30 4.93
N GLY A 221 -24.94 3.54 4.22
CA GLY A 221 -24.71 3.11 2.84
C GLY A 221 -24.13 1.71 2.67
N VAL A 222 -23.91 0.96 3.76
CA VAL A 222 -23.37 -0.40 3.69
C VAL A 222 -24.34 -1.33 2.96
N GLN A 223 -23.85 -2.00 1.92
CA GLN A 223 -24.61 -2.92 1.07
C GLN A 223 -24.08 -4.35 1.21
N PRO A 224 -24.88 -5.37 0.85
CA PRO A 224 -24.44 -6.77 0.83
C PRO A 224 -23.11 -7.00 0.11
N ILE A 225 -22.96 -6.44 -1.09
CA ILE A 225 -21.72 -6.46 -1.88
C ILE A 225 -21.18 -5.04 -1.96
N THR A 226 -19.94 -4.86 -1.57
CA THR A 226 -19.25 -3.57 -1.64
C THR A 226 -18.89 -3.26 -3.09
N PRO A 227 -19.24 -2.09 -3.64
CA PRO A 227 -18.78 -1.65 -4.95
C PRO A 227 -17.25 -1.66 -5.05
N ASN A 228 -16.71 -1.98 -6.24
CA ASN A 228 -15.26 -2.13 -6.42
C ASN A 228 -14.46 -0.87 -6.08
N ASP A 229 -15.02 0.32 -6.35
CA ASP A 229 -14.44 1.63 -6.04
C ASP A 229 -14.52 2.02 -4.55
N GLN A 230 -15.39 1.35 -3.78
CA GLN A 230 -15.57 1.56 -2.33
C GLN A 230 -14.97 0.42 -1.50
N PHE A 231 -14.49 -0.65 -2.14
CA PHE A 231 -13.85 -1.75 -1.45
C PHE A 231 -12.54 -1.29 -0.81
N TYR A 232 -12.35 -1.53 0.49
CA TYR A 232 -11.18 -1.05 1.21
C TYR A 232 -9.87 -1.50 0.55
N CYS A 233 -8.89 -0.62 0.53
CA CYS A 233 -7.58 -0.91 -0.03
C CYS A 233 -6.49 -0.46 0.93
N VAL A 234 -5.67 -1.40 1.37
CA VAL A 234 -4.44 -1.16 2.14
C VAL A 234 -3.29 -1.80 1.38
N THR A 235 -2.19 -1.09 1.26
CA THR A 235 -0.98 -1.56 0.58
C THR A 235 0.25 -0.96 1.24
N LYS A 236 1.34 -1.75 1.32
CA LYS A 236 2.63 -1.25 1.81
C LYS A 236 3.29 -0.26 0.84
N ASN A 237 2.84 -0.27 -0.41
CA ASN A 237 3.46 0.50 -1.48
C ASN A 237 3.11 1.99 -1.39
N VAL A 238 4.03 2.85 -1.82
CA VAL A 238 3.73 4.28 -2.03
C VAL A 238 2.84 4.44 -3.26
N ILE A 239 3.12 3.67 -4.32
CA ILE A 239 2.34 3.60 -5.55
C ILE A 239 2.14 2.12 -5.87
N ASP A 240 0.90 1.73 -6.18
CA ASP A 240 0.59 0.35 -6.54
C ASP A 240 1.26 -0.02 -7.87
N PRO A 241 1.73 -1.28 -8.03
CA PRO A 241 2.33 -1.74 -9.27
C PRO A 241 1.29 -1.80 -10.41
N GLY A 242 1.68 -1.39 -11.61
CA GLY A 242 0.93 -1.66 -12.82
C GLY A 242 1.42 -2.97 -13.45
N VAL A 243 0.56 -3.97 -13.57
CA VAL A 243 0.91 -5.26 -14.16
C VAL A 243 0.38 -5.35 -15.60
N ASP A 244 1.23 -5.83 -16.50
CA ASP A 244 0.86 -6.13 -17.88
C ASP A 244 0.49 -7.62 -17.98
N ALA A 245 -0.76 -7.93 -18.28
CA ALA A 245 -1.24 -9.30 -18.35
C ALA A 245 -0.52 -10.14 -19.41
N ALA A 246 -0.05 -9.52 -20.50
CA ALA A 246 0.69 -10.22 -21.55
C ALA A 246 2.10 -10.66 -21.12
N LEU A 247 2.68 -9.96 -20.13
CA LEU A 247 4.00 -10.28 -19.56
C LEU A 247 3.90 -11.08 -18.27
N TRP A 248 2.71 -11.11 -17.68
CA TRP A 248 2.49 -11.76 -16.39
C TRP A 248 2.51 -13.29 -16.50
N HIS A 249 3.03 -13.93 -15.48
CA HIS A 249 2.96 -15.37 -15.28
C HIS A 249 2.89 -15.69 -13.78
N LEU A 250 2.38 -16.89 -13.48
CA LEU A 250 2.32 -17.46 -12.15
C LEU A 250 3.27 -18.66 -12.05
N GLU A 251 4.28 -18.57 -11.23
CA GLU A 251 5.20 -19.67 -10.94
C GLU A 251 4.71 -20.46 -9.72
N ILE A 252 4.79 -21.79 -9.78
CA ILE A 252 4.57 -22.69 -8.64
C ILE A 252 5.80 -23.57 -8.49
N ASP A 253 6.51 -23.41 -7.37
CA ASP A 253 7.80 -24.06 -7.14
C ASP A 253 8.07 -24.35 -5.65
N GLY A 254 9.34 -24.51 -5.29
CA GLY A 254 9.78 -24.86 -3.95
C GLY A 254 9.68 -26.37 -3.70
N LEU A 255 9.02 -26.79 -2.61
CA LEU A 255 8.86 -28.19 -2.22
C LEU A 255 7.76 -28.87 -3.05
N VAL A 256 7.98 -28.97 -4.36
CA VAL A 256 7.11 -29.66 -5.33
C VAL A 256 7.91 -30.63 -6.19
N GLN A 257 7.25 -31.68 -6.71
CA GLN A 257 7.88 -32.61 -7.66
C GLN A 257 7.97 -32.04 -9.06
N ASN A 258 6.99 -31.22 -9.44
CA ASN A 258 6.77 -30.77 -10.81
C ASN A 258 6.50 -29.25 -10.85
N PRO A 259 7.55 -28.41 -10.80
CA PRO A 259 7.38 -26.95 -10.89
C PRO A 259 6.58 -26.56 -12.15
N LYS A 260 5.74 -25.55 -12.01
CA LYS A 260 4.82 -25.07 -13.05
C LYS A 260 4.98 -23.57 -13.25
N THR A 261 4.74 -23.14 -14.47
CA THR A 261 4.57 -21.72 -14.80
C THR A 261 3.36 -21.60 -15.72
N TYR A 262 2.46 -20.69 -15.37
CA TYR A 262 1.20 -20.46 -16.09
C TYR A 262 1.11 -19.02 -16.55
N ARG A 263 0.59 -18.81 -17.76
CA ARG A 263 0.10 -17.52 -18.24
C ARG A 263 -1.32 -17.30 -17.74
N LEU A 264 -1.83 -16.08 -17.86
CA LEU A 264 -3.18 -15.75 -17.37
C LEU A 264 -4.27 -16.61 -18.01
N GLU A 265 -4.18 -16.82 -19.33
CA GLU A 265 -5.14 -17.62 -20.09
C GLU A 265 -5.12 -19.08 -19.64
N GLU A 266 -3.96 -19.62 -19.29
CA GLU A 266 -3.81 -20.97 -18.79
C GLU A 266 -4.42 -21.13 -17.39
N VAL A 267 -4.24 -20.13 -16.50
CA VAL A 267 -4.93 -20.10 -15.20
C VAL A 267 -6.44 -20.03 -15.40
N GLN A 268 -6.92 -19.20 -16.32
CA GLN A 268 -8.35 -19.05 -16.60
C GLN A 268 -8.98 -20.28 -17.26
N ALA A 269 -8.18 -21.16 -17.86
CA ALA A 269 -8.64 -22.42 -18.47
C ALA A 269 -8.94 -23.52 -17.43
N PHE A 270 -8.48 -23.39 -16.19
CA PHE A 270 -8.86 -24.30 -15.10
C PHE A 270 -10.35 -24.14 -14.71
N PRO A 271 -10.98 -25.20 -14.18
CA PRO A 271 -12.31 -25.06 -13.59
C PRO A 271 -12.34 -23.95 -12.54
N SER A 272 -13.24 -23.00 -12.72
CA SER A 272 -13.35 -21.85 -11.82
C SER A 272 -14.49 -21.99 -10.85
N THR A 273 -14.36 -21.41 -9.66
CA THR A 273 -15.39 -21.26 -8.64
C THR A 273 -15.69 -19.80 -8.42
N GLU A 274 -16.96 -19.47 -8.21
CA GLU A 274 -17.38 -18.16 -7.74
C GLU A 274 -17.86 -18.28 -6.30
N GLN A 275 -17.38 -17.40 -5.43
CA GLN A 275 -17.77 -17.35 -4.01
C GLN A 275 -17.84 -15.92 -3.51
N GLU A 276 -18.70 -15.70 -2.54
CA GLU A 276 -18.76 -14.46 -1.79
C GLU A 276 -17.85 -14.54 -0.56
N THR A 277 -16.93 -13.62 -0.43
CA THR A 277 -15.96 -13.60 0.69
C THR A 277 -15.69 -12.19 1.14
N THR A 278 -15.80 -11.97 2.44
CA THR A 278 -15.43 -10.73 3.10
C THR A 278 -13.94 -10.72 3.45
N LEU A 279 -13.28 -9.60 3.17
CA LEU A 279 -11.92 -9.32 3.59
C LEU A 279 -11.93 -8.26 4.67
N MET A 280 -11.07 -8.42 5.68
CA MET A 280 -10.89 -7.47 6.78
C MET A 280 -9.41 -7.24 7.05
N CYS A 281 -9.00 -5.99 7.21
CA CYS A 281 -7.64 -5.65 7.60
C CYS A 281 -7.37 -6.03 9.05
N ILE A 282 -6.15 -6.49 9.36
CA ILE A 282 -5.74 -6.79 10.74
C ILE A 282 -5.76 -5.55 11.65
N SER A 283 -5.53 -4.38 11.09
CA SER A 283 -5.60 -3.09 11.79
C SER A 283 -7.01 -2.51 11.90
N ASN A 284 -8.05 -3.26 11.50
CA ASN A 284 -9.43 -2.79 11.57
C ASN A 284 -9.90 -2.69 13.02
N GLY A 285 -10.10 -1.48 13.54
CA GLY A 285 -10.70 -1.21 14.86
C GLY A 285 -12.12 -1.75 15.00
N LEU A 286 -12.68 -1.74 16.21
CA LEU A 286 -14.05 -2.22 16.43
C LEU A 286 -15.10 -1.39 15.67
N ASP A 287 -14.85 -0.09 15.56
CA ASP A 287 -15.68 0.91 14.88
C ASP A 287 -15.22 1.23 13.45
N ALA A 288 -14.13 0.60 12.98
CA ALA A 288 -13.50 0.96 11.73
C ALA A 288 -14.12 0.25 10.52
N GLY A 289 -13.95 0.82 9.33
CA GLY A 289 -14.53 0.35 8.08
C GLY A 289 -13.54 -0.30 7.12
N LEU A 290 -12.38 -0.80 7.60
CA LEU A 290 -11.45 -1.56 6.77
C LEU A 290 -11.89 -3.02 6.64
N ILE A 291 -13.14 -3.18 6.21
CA ILE A 291 -13.80 -4.45 5.95
C ILE A 291 -14.73 -4.27 4.76
N SER A 292 -14.74 -5.20 3.83
CA SER A 292 -15.56 -5.16 2.62
C SER A 292 -15.87 -6.55 2.11
N ASN A 293 -17.00 -6.72 1.45
CA ASN A 293 -17.48 -7.98 0.91
C ASN A 293 -17.57 -7.95 -0.61
N ALA A 294 -17.13 -9.00 -1.28
CA ALA A 294 -17.22 -9.09 -2.74
C ALA A 294 -17.46 -10.53 -3.20
N ARG A 295 -17.91 -10.65 -4.44
CA ARG A 295 -17.94 -11.91 -5.19
C ARG A 295 -16.64 -12.08 -5.93
N TRP A 296 -15.96 -13.19 -5.67
CA TRP A 296 -14.67 -13.53 -6.26
C TRP A 296 -14.82 -14.75 -7.15
N LYS A 297 -14.32 -14.65 -8.39
CA LYS A 297 -14.24 -15.81 -9.28
C LYS A 297 -12.77 -16.11 -9.55
N GLY A 298 -12.39 -17.38 -9.41
CA GLY A 298 -11.03 -17.83 -9.59
C GLY A 298 -10.91 -19.35 -9.59
N VAL A 299 -9.68 -19.83 -9.62
CA VAL A 299 -9.33 -21.24 -9.56
C VAL A 299 -9.06 -21.61 -8.10
N PRO A 300 -9.62 -22.71 -7.57
CA PRO A 300 -9.19 -23.23 -6.27
C PRO A 300 -7.68 -23.49 -6.27
N LEU A 301 -6.98 -22.94 -5.28
CA LEU A 301 -5.51 -23.06 -5.20
C LEU A 301 -5.05 -24.52 -5.22
N ARG A 302 -5.81 -25.41 -4.56
CA ARG A 302 -5.53 -26.84 -4.53
C ARG A 302 -5.41 -27.48 -5.93
N ASP A 303 -6.18 -26.99 -6.92
CA ASP A 303 -6.20 -27.57 -8.27
C ASP A 303 -4.92 -27.22 -9.03
N LEU A 304 -4.37 -26.03 -8.80
CA LEU A 304 -3.04 -25.63 -9.29
C LEU A 304 -1.92 -26.40 -8.58
N LEU A 305 -2.03 -26.56 -7.25
CA LEU A 305 -1.05 -27.32 -6.46
C LEU A 305 -1.04 -28.81 -6.79
N ALA A 306 -2.19 -29.39 -7.15
CA ALA A 306 -2.28 -30.79 -7.59
C ALA A 306 -1.43 -31.06 -8.85
N GLN A 307 -1.29 -30.09 -9.77
CA GLN A 307 -0.43 -30.20 -10.95
C GLN A 307 1.06 -30.11 -10.59
N ALA A 308 1.39 -29.39 -9.54
CA ALA A 308 2.78 -29.23 -9.07
C ALA A 308 3.25 -30.38 -8.17
N ILE A 309 2.34 -31.16 -7.58
CA ILE A 309 2.57 -32.31 -6.70
C ILE A 309 3.43 -31.92 -5.49
N PRO A 310 2.81 -31.45 -4.38
CA PRO A 310 3.52 -31.10 -3.16
C PRO A 310 4.36 -32.26 -2.61
N LEU A 311 5.58 -31.99 -2.15
CA LEU A 311 6.43 -32.97 -1.46
C LEU A 311 5.91 -33.21 -0.04
N ALA A 312 6.19 -34.38 0.53
CA ALA A 312 5.73 -34.77 1.87
C ALA A 312 6.20 -33.85 3.00
N ASN A 313 7.31 -33.14 2.83
CA ASN A 313 7.85 -32.18 3.81
C ASN A 313 7.36 -30.73 3.58
N ALA A 314 6.49 -30.48 2.60
CA ALA A 314 5.84 -29.20 2.41
C ALA A 314 4.80 -28.98 3.53
N ALA A 315 4.95 -27.89 4.29
CA ALA A 315 4.06 -27.56 5.41
C ALA A 315 3.28 -26.26 5.21
N LYS A 316 3.85 -25.32 4.45
CA LYS A 316 3.27 -24.01 4.16
C LYS A 316 3.36 -23.68 2.67
N VAL A 317 2.48 -22.79 2.24
CA VAL A 317 2.67 -22.03 1.00
C VAL A 317 3.15 -20.62 1.37
N ARG A 318 4.09 -20.09 0.58
CA ARG A 318 4.47 -18.70 0.59
C ARG A 318 4.02 -18.07 -0.73
N LEU A 319 3.19 -17.06 -0.63
CA LEU A 319 2.73 -16.28 -1.77
C LEU A 319 3.64 -15.08 -2.00
N HIS A 320 3.90 -14.74 -3.26
CA HIS A 320 4.72 -13.59 -3.65
C HIS A 320 3.96 -12.70 -4.61
N GLY A 321 3.87 -11.42 -4.28
CA GLY A 321 3.33 -10.38 -5.17
C GLY A 321 4.43 -9.70 -6.00
N VAL A 322 4.03 -9.08 -7.11
CA VAL A 322 4.91 -8.25 -7.96
C VAL A 322 5.68 -7.19 -7.15
N ASP A 323 5.06 -6.68 -6.10
CA ASP A 323 5.60 -5.65 -5.21
C ASP A 323 6.56 -6.19 -4.14
N ASN A 324 7.04 -7.42 -4.29
CA ASN A 324 7.87 -8.11 -3.30
C ASN A 324 7.16 -8.31 -1.94
N TYR A 325 5.84 -8.15 -1.89
CA TYR A 325 5.07 -8.57 -0.73
C TYR A 325 5.03 -10.09 -0.68
N THR A 326 5.23 -10.66 0.51
CA THR A 326 5.12 -12.10 0.72
C THR A 326 4.24 -12.37 1.93
N ASP A 327 3.49 -13.45 1.88
CA ASP A 327 2.81 -13.95 3.06
C ASP A 327 2.73 -15.48 3.06
N THR A 328 2.49 -16.07 4.23
CA THR A 328 2.49 -17.52 4.41
C THR A 328 1.24 -18.00 5.15
N PHE A 329 0.79 -19.20 4.80
CA PHE A 329 -0.22 -19.94 5.56
C PHE A 329 -0.02 -21.45 5.36
N SER A 330 -0.72 -22.26 6.14
CA SER A 330 -0.56 -23.72 6.11
C SER A 330 -0.94 -24.32 4.75
N LEU A 331 -0.26 -25.40 4.36
CA LEU A 331 -0.62 -26.18 3.18
C LEU A 331 -2.06 -26.73 3.29
N GLU A 332 -2.50 -27.11 4.50
CA GLU A 332 -3.88 -27.51 4.76
C GLU A 332 -4.88 -26.44 4.32
N LYS A 333 -4.63 -25.16 4.70
CA LYS A 333 -5.47 -24.04 4.27
C LYS A 333 -5.40 -23.80 2.76
N ALA A 334 -4.24 -24.00 2.15
CA ALA A 334 -4.06 -23.90 0.70
C ALA A 334 -4.88 -24.96 -0.07
N MET A 335 -5.02 -26.15 0.51
CA MET A 335 -5.80 -27.25 -0.05
C MET A 335 -7.32 -27.12 0.19
N ASN A 336 -7.76 -26.13 0.98
CA ASN A 336 -9.17 -25.87 1.18
C ASN A 336 -9.81 -25.40 -0.14
N PRO A 337 -10.97 -25.94 -0.54
CA PRO A 337 -11.64 -25.58 -1.81
C PRO A 337 -12.02 -24.10 -1.91
N THR A 338 -12.13 -23.39 -0.79
CA THR A 338 -12.48 -21.97 -0.73
C THR A 338 -11.27 -21.03 -0.82
N THR A 339 -10.03 -21.56 -0.81
CA THR A 339 -8.84 -20.78 -1.07
C THR A 339 -8.63 -20.63 -2.58
N LEU A 340 -8.74 -19.40 -3.11
CA LEU A 340 -8.76 -19.16 -4.55
C LEU A 340 -7.55 -18.34 -5.03
N VAL A 341 -7.16 -18.59 -6.27
CA VAL A 341 -6.44 -17.65 -7.14
C VAL A 341 -7.49 -16.93 -7.99
N ALA A 342 -7.91 -15.76 -7.53
CA ALA A 342 -9.03 -15.01 -8.09
C ALA A 342 -8.55 -14.03 -9.18
N TYR A 343 -9.32 -13.90 -10.27
CA TYR A 343 -9.07 -13.00 -11.40
C TYR A 343 -10.30 -12.17 -11.80
N ILE A 344 -11.47 -12.38 -11.16
CA ILE A 344 -12.69 -11.58 -11.30
C ILE A 344 -13.16 -11.13 -9.91
N MET A 345 -13.61 -9.88 -9.82
CA MET A 345 -14.21 -9.28 -8.64
C MET A 345 -15.53 -8.61 -9.02
N ASN A 346 -16.63 -9.01 -8.37
CA ASN A 346 -17.98 -8.49 -8.64
C ASN A 346 -18.39 -8.53 -10.13
N GLY A 347 -18.02 -9.61 -10.84
CA GLY A 347 -18.33 -9.79 -12.27
C GLY A 347 -17.40 -9.08 -13.24
N GLU A 348 -16.41 -8.30 -12.78
CA GLU A 348 -15.46 -7.56 -13.59
C GLU A 348 -14.04 -8.08 -13.40
N LYS A 349 -13.12 -7.76 -14.34
CA LYS A 349 -11.68 -7.95 -14.13
C LYS A 349 -11.25 -7.25 -12.85
N LEU A 350 -10.32 -7.85 -12.12
CA LEU A 350 -9.75 -7.20 -10.94
C LEU A 350 -9.28 -5.78 -11.28
N PRO A 351 -9.70 -4.74 -10.54
CA PRO A 351 -9.06 -3.44 -10.63
C PRO A 351 -7.58 -3.53 -10.24
N ASP A 352 -6.72 -2.69 -10.83
CA ASP A 352 -5.28 -2.70 -10.59
C ASP A 352 -4.95 -2.65 -9.08
N ARG A 353 -5.61 -1.76 -8.34
CA ARG A 353 -5.43 -1.60 -6.88
C ARG A 353 -5.87 -2.81 -6.05
N HIS A 354 -6.74 -3.66 -6.60
CA HIS A 354 -7.23 -4.88 -5.97
C HIS A 354 -6.46 -6.13 -6.37
N GLY A 355 -5.41 -6.00 -7.21
CA GLY A 355 -4.46 -7.07 -7.47
C GLY A 355 -4.51 -7.66 -8.87
N PHE A 356 -4.91 -6.88 -9.91
CA PHE A 356 -4.84 -7.34 -11.30
C PHE A 356 -3.44 -7.89 -11.65
N PRO A 357 -3.31 -9.00 -12.40
CA PRO A 357 -4.39 -9.78 -13.00
C PRO A 357 -4.96 -10.86 -12.08
N VAL A 358 -4.24 -11.28 -11.02
CA VAL A 358 -4.72 -12.27 -10.07
C VAL A 358 -4.29 -11.95 -8.64
N ARG A 359 -5.12 -12.39 -7.69
CA ARG A 359 -4.83 -12.32 -6.27
C ARG A 359 -5.23 -13.60 -5.53
N ALA A 360 -4.66 -13.79 -4.37
CA ALA A 360 -5.14 -14.83 -3.46
C ALA A 360 -6.38 -14.36 -2.68
N ILE A 361 -7.32 -15.29 -2.46
CA ILE A 361 -8.43 -15.17 -1.52
C ILE A 361 -8.32 -16.34 -0.55
N VAL A 362 -8.14 -16.03 0.75
CA VAL A 362 -7.87 -17.01 1.82
C VAL A 362 -8.88 -16.79 2.96
N PRO A 363 -10.12 -17.28 2.83
CA PRO A 363 -11.20 -17.01 3.78
C PRO A 363 -10.82 -17.37 5.22
N GLY A 364 -11.32 -16.59 6.19
CA GLY A 364 -11.05 -16.82 7.61
C GLY A 364 -9.79 -16.12 8.13
N TYR A 365 -8.89 -15.68 7.25
CA TYR A 365 -7.71 -14.90 7.63
C TYR A 365 -7.90 -13.40 7.36
N PHE A 366 -7.10 -12.57 8.03
CA PHE A 366 -7.04 -11.13 7.76
C PHE A 366 -6.47 -10.82 6.37
N GLY A 367 -6.66 -9.57 5.93
CA GLY A 367 -6.38 -9.09 4.59
C GLY A 367 -4.96 -9.28 4.08
N GLU A 368 -3.96 -9.33 4.97
CA GLU A 368 -2.56 -9.54 4.60
C GLU A 368 -2.31 -10.91 3.95
N LYS A 369 -3.08 -11.95 4.32
CA LYS A 369 -2.96 -13.29 3.70
C LYS A 369 -3.50 -13.34 2.27
N HIS A 370 -4.28 -12.35 1.85
CA HIS A 370 -4.88 -12.24 0.52
C HIS A 370 -3.97 -11.50 -0.45
N VAL A 371 -2.80 -12.05 -0.75
CA VAL A 371 -1.74 -11.40 -1.54
C VAL A 371 -2.26 -10.93 -2.90
N LYS A 372 -2.07 -9.64 -3.20
CA LYS A 372 -2.39 -8.99 -4.47
C LYS A 372 -1.26 -9.15 -5.48
N TRP A 373 -1.57 -8.98 -6.78
CA TRP A 373 -0.56 -9.04 -7.86
C TRP A 373 0.29 -10.31 -7.78
N LEU A 374 -0.35 -11.44 -7.52
CA LEU A 374 0.30 -12.73 -7.26
C LEU A 374 1.09 -13.20 -8.47
N THR A 375 2.38 -13.53 -8.29
CA THR A 375 3.27 -14.00 -9.37
C THR A 375 3.93 -15.33 -9.05
N ARG A 376 4.00 -15.73 -7.75
CA ARG A 376 4.63 -17.00 -7.38
C ARG A 376 3.98 -17.58 -6.15
N ILE A 377 3.82 -18.88 -6.16
CA ILE A 377 3.37 -19.73 -5.06
C ILE A 377 4.48 -20.71 -4.75
N GLU A 378 5.18 -20.51 -3.65
CA GLU A 378 6.30 -21.33 -3.20
C GLU A 378 5.84 -22.28 -2.10
N LEU A 379 5.96 -23.58 -2.31
CA LEU A 379 5.78 -24.55 -1.24
C LEU A 379 7.04 -24.63 -0.38
N THR A 380 6.86 -24.61 0.94
CA THR A 380 7.98 -24.42 1.87
C THR A 380 7.74 -25.14 3.21
N THR A 381 8.74 -25.11 4.08
CA THR A 381 8.67 -25.71 5.42
C THR A 381 7.88 -24.83 6.41
N SER A 382 7.64 -25.35 7.62
CA SER A 382 6.96 -24.64 8.73
C SER A 382 7.64 -23.34 9.16
N GLU A 383 8.96 -23.23 8.96
CA GLU A 383 9.77 -22.08 9.40
C GLU A 383 9.58 -20.81 8.55
N ALA A 384 8.95 -20.96 7.39
CA ALA A 384 8.74 -19.82 6.49
C ALA A 384 7.85 -18.75 7.14
N LYS A 385 8.22 -17.49 6.96
CA LYS A 385 7.50 -16.31 7.45
C LYS A 385 7.14 -15.37 6.30
N GLY A 386 5.98 -14.75 6.42
CA GLY A 386 5.55 -13.66 5.54
C GLY A 386 6.18 -12.32 5.93
N PHE A 387 5.93 -11.30 5.11
CA PHE A 387 6.47 -9.95 5.31
C PHE A 387 6.10 -9.37 6.69
N TYR A 388 4.82 -9.39 7.05
CA TYR A 388 4.38 -8.84 8.35
C TYR A 388 4.80 -9.72 9.53
N GLU A 389 4.87 -11.05 9.36
CA GLU A 389 5.40 -11.95 10.39
C GLU A 389 6.86 -11.62 10.74
N THR A 390 7.67 -11.20 9.75
CA THR A 390 9.06 -10.78 9.99
C THR A 390 9.16 -9.44 10.72
N GLN A 391 8.08 -8.65 10.73
CA GLN A 391 7.99 -7.37 11.45
C GLN A 391 7.35 -7.50 12.84
N GLY A 392 6.96 -8.70 13.25
CA GLY A 392 6.36 -8.94 14.57
C GLY A 392 4.83 -8.85 14.62
N TRP A 393 4.15 -8.87 13.45
CA TRP A 393 2.70 -9.08 13.42
C TRP A 393 2.35 -10.54 13.66
N GLY A 394 1.18 -10.81 14.18
CA GLY A 394 0.73 -12.14 14.56
C GLY A 394 0.99 -12.43 16.04
N PRO A 395 1.13 -13.69 16.40
CA PRO A 395 1.20 -14.90 15.55
C PRO A 395 -0.15 -15.38 14.99
N ASP A 396 -1.28 -14.92 15.55
CA ASP A 396 -2.60 -15.34 15.09
C ASP A 396 -3.14 -14.34 14.05
N PHE A 397 -3.44 -14.85 12.87
CA PHE A 397 -4.00 -14.09 11.76
C PHE A 397 -5.44 -14.51 11.43
N VAL A 398 -6.04 -15.37 12.25
CA VAL A 398 -7.44 -15.77 12.09
C VAL A 398 -8.35 -14.64 12.57
N VAL A 399 -9.33 -14.32 11.72
CA VAL A 399 -10.31 -13.28 12.04
C VAL A 399 -11.20 -13.74 13.20
N PRO A 400 -11.23 -13.01 14.33
CA PRO A 400 -12.18 -13.28 15.41
C PRO A 400 -13.60 -12.92 14.98
N THR A 401 -14.62 -13.48 15.65
CA THR A 401 -16.00 -13.07 15.45
C THR A 401 -16.18 -11.60 15.83
N ARG A 402 -16.76 -10.81 14.93
CA ARG A 402 -16.88 -9.35 15.02
C ARG A 402 -18.29 -8.89 14.67
N SER A 403 -18.70 -7.80 15.30
CA SER A 403 -19.90 -7.05 14.92
C SER A 403 -19.65 -5.56 15.09
N ARG A 404 -20.39 -4.74 14.34
CA ARG A 404 -20.29 -3.28 14.36
C ARG A 404 -21.67 -2.68 14.16
N ILE A 405 -21.96 -1.60 14.90
CA ILE A 405 -23.10 -0.72 14.67
C ILE A 405 -22.70 0.29 13.59
N ASP A 406 -23.46 0.37 12.50
CA ASP A 406 -23.26 1.32 11.42
C ASP A 406 -24.25 2.48 11.47
N VAL A 407 -25.40 2.28 12.09
CA VAL A 407 -26.46 3.27 12.32
C VAL A 407 -27.06 2.99 13.70
N PRO A 408 -27.26 4.05 14.52
CA PRO A 408 -26.88 5.44 14.31
C PRO A 408 -25.37 5.66 14.47
N ASP A 409 -24.90 6.86 14.11
CA ASP A 409 -23.54 7.28 14.44
C ASP A 409 -23.36 7.38 15.97
N ALA A 410 -22.12 7.17 16.42
CA ALA A 410 -21.75 7.43 17.82
C ALA A 410 -22.07 8.90 18.19
N GLU A 411 -22.49 9.13 19.43
CA GLU A 411 -22.88 10.45 19.96
C GLU A 411 -24.13 11.06 19.28
N ALA A 412 -24.89 10.30 18.50
CA ALA A 412 -26.13 10.77 17.89
C ALA A 412 -27.12 11.23 18.95
N THR A 413 -27.84 12.33 18.68
CA THR A 413 -28.82 12.91 19.58
C THR A 413 -30.23 12.83 18.97
N PHE A 414 -31.18 12.31 19.73
CA PHE A 414 -32.57 12.19 19.35
C PHE A 414 -33.46 12.95 20.37
N SER A 415 -34.54 13.59 19.89
CA SER A 415 -35.55 14.21 20.77
C SER A 415 -36.79 13.36 20.76
N LEU A 416 -37.25 12.92 21.94
CA LEU A 416 -38.46 12.12 22.10
C LEU A 416 -39.68 12.78 21.48
N GLY A 417 -39.82 14.10 21.69
CA GLY A 417 -40.95 14.88 21.15
C GLY A 417 -40.95 14.98 19.60
N LYS A 418 -39.84 14.65 18.93
CA LYS A 418 -39.69 14.71 17.48
C LYS A 418 -39.63 13.32 16.81
N LEU A 419 -39.60 12.25 17.59
CA LEU A 419 -39.56 10.90 17.06
C LEU A 419 -40.90 10.53 16.42
N THR A 420 -40.96 10.39 15.13
CA THR A 420 -42.12 9.96 14.36
C THR A 420 -42.24 8.42 14.27
N GLY A 421 -41.20 7.69 14.65
CA GLY A 421 -41.12 6.23 14.64
C GLY A 421 -39.96 5.71 15.48
N PRO A 422 -39.75 4.38 15.49
CA PRO A 422 -38.56 3.78 16.11
C PRO A 422 -37.27 4.25 15.43
N ILE A 423 -36.20 4.34 16.22
CA ILE A 423 -34.85 4.64 15.73
C ILE A 423 -34.33 3.38 15.01
N GLU A 424 -33.87 3.54 13.77
CA GLU A 424 -33.21 2.46 13.04
C GLU A 424 -31.83 2.20 13.68
N ILE A 425 -31.54 0.92 13.96
CA ILE A 425 -30.23 0.48 14.42
C ILE A 425 -29.84 -0.70 13.55
N LYS A 426 -28.70 -0.59 12.86
CA LYS A 426 -28.23 -1.61 11.95
C LYS A 426 -26.71 -1.63 11.85
N GLY A 427 -26.19 -2.73 11.32
CA GLY A 427 -24.76 -2.91 11.13
C GLY A 427 -24.38 -4.22 10.50
N ILE A 428 -23.11 -4.59 10.69
CA ILE A 428 -22.52 -5.81 10.15
C ILE A 428 -22.10 -6.78 11.24
N ALA A 429 -22.05 -8.07 10.91
CA ALA A 429 -21.39 -9.10 11.70
C ALA A 429 -20.57 -10.02 10.79
N TYR A 430 -19.40 -10.47 11.24
CA TYR A 430 -18.49 -11.28 10.46
C TYR A 430 -17.75 -12.30 11.33
N GLY A 431 -17.74 -13.55 10.93
CA GLY A 431 -17.13 -14.69 11.64
C GLY A 431 -15.94 -15.33 10.91
N GLY A 432 -15.28 -14.62 9.99
CA GLY A 432 -14.20 -15.20 9.18
C GLY A 432 -14.75 -16.20 8.15
N ASP A 433 -14.42 -17.50 8.32
CA ASP A 433 -14.93 -18.60 7.50
C ASP A 433 -15.90 -19.50 8.26
N ARG A 434 -16.51 -18.97 9.34
CA ARG A 434 -17.43 -19.71 10.21
C ARG A 434 -18.89 -19.29 10.06
N GLY A 435 -19.14 -18.20 9.31
CA GLY A 435 -20.47 -17.59 9.20
C GLY A 435 -20.93 -16.93 10.50
N ILE A 436 -22.16 -16.42 10.49
CA ILE A 436 -22.85 -15.83 11.65
C ILE A 436 -24.19 -16.56 11.85
N SER A 437 -24.43 -17.02 13.07
CA SER A 437 -25.68 -17.69 13.45
C SER A 437 -26.66 -16.76 14.16
N LYS A 438 -26.17 -15.78 14.95
CA LYS A 438 -26.99 -14.86 15.72
C LYS A 438 -26.29 -13.53 15.94
N VAL A 439 -27.08 -12.44 16.02
CA VAL A 439 -26.64 -11.12 16.47
C VAL A 439 -27.56 -10.66 17.59
N GLU A 440 -26.98 -10.07 18.64
CA GLU A 440 -27.70 -9.55 19.79
C GLU A 440 -27.28 -8.11 20.07
N LEU A 441 -28.24 -7.30 20.45
CA LEU A 441 -28.09 -5.88 20.76
C LEU A 441 -28.44 -5.61 22.23
N SER A 442 -27.67 -4.78 22.87
CA SER A 442 -27.95 -4.23 24.20
C SER A 442 -28.14 -2.73 24.08
N PHE A 443 -29.03 -2.17 24.93
CA PHE A 443 -29.29 -0.74 25.04
C PHE A 443 -28.87 -0.17 26.41
N ASP A 444 -28.29 -1.02 27.26
CA ASP A 444 -27.97 -0.78 28.65
C ASP A 444 -26.53 -1.18 29.02
N TYR A 445 -25.59 -0.92 28.11
CA TYR A 445 -24.17 -1.24 28.29
C TYR A 445 -23.86 -2.74 28.44
N GLY A 446 -24.67 -3.60 27.86
CA GLY A 446 -24.45 -5.05 27.88
C GLY A 446 -25.09 -5.80 29.05
N GLN A 447 -25.98 -5.15 29.85
CA GLN A 447 -26.65 -5.79 30.97
C GLN A 447 -27.80 -6.72 30.49
N SER A 448 -28.54 -6.30 29.49
CA SER A 448 -29.55 -7.13 28.81
C SER A 448 -29.33 -7.21 27.31
N TRP A 449 -29.84 -8.28 26.71
CA TRP A 449 -29.62 -8.56 25.29
C TRP A 449 -30.92 -8.91 24.59
N THR A 450 -31.12 -8.31 23.43
CA THR A 450 -32.24 -8.58 22.53
C THR A 450 -31.70 -9.06 21.18
N GLU A 451 -32.32 -10.09 20.62
CA GLU A 451 -31.93 -10.63 19.32
C GLU A 451 -32.27 -9.65 18.19
N ALA A 452 -31.30 -9.40 17.32
CA ALA A 452 -31.45 -8.60 16.10
C ALA A 452 -31.86 -9.49 14.92
N ASP A 453 -32.52 -8.91 13.92
CA ASP A 453 -32.85 -9.59 12.67
C ASP A 453 -31.65 -9.54 11.72
N ILE A 454 -31.22 -10.70 11.22
CA ILE A 454 -30.25 -10.79 10.13
C ILE A 454 -31.03 -10.71 8.83
N TYR A 455 -31.04 -9.54 8.16
CA TYR A 455 -31.77 -9.32 6.93
C TYR A 455 -30.98 -9.68 5.67
N TYR A 456 -29.65 -9.80 5.81
CA TYR A 456 -28.78 -10.37 4.77
C TYR A 456 -27.80 -11.34 5.43
N LYS A 457 -27.85 -12.58 5.01
CA LYS A 457 -26.88 -13.61 5.37
C LYS A 457 -26.15 -14.00 4.09
N GLY A 458 -24.90 -13.55 3.98
CA GLY A 458 -24.02 -14.02 2.91
C GLY A 458 -23.65 -15.50 3.09
N SER A 459 -22.66 -15.98 2.36
CA SER A 459 -22.08 -17.30 2.60
C SER A 459 -21.41 -17.35 3.99
N ASP A 460 -21.02 -18.53 4.45
CA ASP A 460 -20.25 -18.66 5.69
C ASP A 460 -18.87 -17.94 5.63
N LEU A 461 -18.45 -17.54 4.42
CA LEU A 461 -17.21 -16.78 4.17
C LEU A 461 -17.43 -15.26 4.15
N ALA A 462 -18.67 -14.82 4.23
CA ALA A 462 -19.08 -13.44 4.07
C ALA A 462 -19.66 -12.85 5.36
N TRP A 463 -19.77 -11.55 5.41
CA TRP A 463 -20.48 -10.87 6.49
C TRP A 463 -21.99 -11.08 6.43
N SER A 464 -22.64 -10.84 7.55
CA SER A 464 -24.09 -10.70 7.64
C SER A 464 -24.45 -9.26 7.95
N LEU A 465 -25.56 -8.77 7.40
CA LEU A 465 -26.13 -7.47 7.74
C LEU A 465 -27.32 -7.69 8.67
N TRP A 466 -27.37 -6.91 9.74
CA TRP A 466 -28.37 -7.05 10.77
C TRP A 466 -29.04 -5.71 11.11
N SER A 467 -30.25 -5.76 11.67
CA SER A 467 -30.97 -4.61 12.21
C SER A 467 -31.70 -4.97 13.50
N ALA A 468 -31.92 -3.96 14.34
CA ALA A 468 -32.75 -4.12 15.53
C ALA A 468 -34.19 -4.48 15.09
N ARG A 469 -34.74 -5.54 15.67
CA ARG A 469 -36.09 -6.03 15.36
C ARG A 469 -37.14 -4.95 15.63
N GLY A 470 -37.77 -4.46 14.59
CA GLY A 470 -38.76 -3.38 14.67
C GLY A 470 -38.20 -2.00 15.01
N GLY A 471 -36.86 -1.83 15.03
CA GLY A 471 -36.19 -0.63 15.49
C GLY A 471 -36.21 -0.51 17.03
N TRP A 472 -35.72 0.63 17.54
CA TRP A 472 -35.65 0.89 18.98
C TRP A 472 -36.36 2.21 19.34
N ARG A 473 -37.13 2.23 20.41
CA ARG A 473 -37.78 3.41 20.92
C ARG A 473 -37.40 3.63 22.40
N PRO A 474 -36.64 4.70 22.71
CA PRO A 474 -36.31 5.01 24.09
C PRO A 474 -37.58 5.43 24.88
N GLU A 475 -37.66 5.03 26.15
CA GLU A 475 -38.79 5.33 27.01
C GLU A 475 -38.67 6.67 27.70
N ALA A 476 -37.43 7.16 27.92
CA ALA A 476 -37.16 8.38 28.66
C ALA A 476 -35.93 9.12 28.08
N PRO A 477 -35.77 10.43 28.37
CA PRO A 477 -34.52 11.14 28.10
C PRO A 477 -33.38 10.52 28.93
N GLY A 478 -32.18 10.46 28.32
CA GLY A 478 -31.01 9.87 28.96
C GLY A 478 -29.88 9.56 28.00
N ILE A 479 -28.82 8.95 28.52
CA ILE A 479 -27.71 8.42 27.77
C ILE A 479 -27.87 6.89 27.70
N TYR A 480 -27.83 6.35 26.51
CA TYR A 480 -27.96 4.92 26.27
C TYR A 480 -26.68 4.38 25.68
N GLY A 481 -26.16 3.29 26.24
CA GLY A 481 -25.01 2.56 25.72
C GLY A 481 -25.48 1.42 24.85
N LEU A 482 -25.33 1.59 23.54
CA LEU A 482 -25.63 0.54 22.57
C LEU A 482 -24.41 -0.36 22.41
N VAL A 483 -24.60 -1.66 22.63
CA VAL A 483 -23.54 -2.67 22.47
C VAL A 483 -24.05 -3.78 21.56
N VAL A 484 -23.21 -4.27 20.65
CA VAL A 484 -23.55 -5.38 19.76
C VAL A 484 -22.59 -6.53 19.95
N ARG A 485 -23.12 -7.77 19.90
CA ARG A 485 -22.34 -9.00 19.84
C ARG A 485 -22.91 -9.95 18.81
N ALA A 486 -22.04 -10.78 18.24
CA ALA A 486 -22.43 -11.83 17.32
C ALA A 486 -22.04 -13.22 17.86
N THR A 487 -22.76 -14.23 17.44
CA THR A 487 -22.41 -15.64 17.60
C THR A 487 -22.09 -16.20 16.23
N ASP A 488 -20.96 -16.87 16.07
CA ASP A 488 -20.59 -17.48 14.79
C ASP A 488 -21.34 -18.81 14.53
N GLY A 489 -21.15 -19.37 13.36
CA GLY A 489 -21.79 -20.61 12.95
C GLY A 489 -21.35 -21.85 13.73
N LYS A 490 -20.24 -21.76 14.50
CA LYS A 490 -19.79 -22.81 15.42
C LYS A 490 -20.32 -22.64 16.85
N GLY A 491 -21.11 -21.59 17.09
CA GLY A 491 -21.70 -21.29 18.39
C GLY A 491 -20.82 -20.47 19.33
N ALA A 492 -19.64 -20.01 18.87
CA ALA A 492 -18.77 -19.16 19.68
C ALA A 492 -19.30 -17.72 19.71
N VAL A 493 -19.54 -17.21 20.93
CA VAL A 493 -20.01 -15.84 21.15
C VAL A 493 -18.82 -14.88 21.09
N GLN A 494 -19.00 -13.76 20.40
CA GLN A 494 -18.01 -12.68 20.37
C GLN A 494 -17.68 -12.19 21.77
N ALA A 495 -16.38 -12.10 22.07
CA ALA A 495 -15.89 -11.69 23.37
C ALA A 495 -14.62 -10.85 23.25
N PHE A 496 -14.30 -10.11 24.31
CA PHE A 496 -12.99 -9.51 24.48
C PHE A 496 -11.99 -10.58 24.97
N ASP A 497 -10.87 -10.69 24.26
CA ASP A 497 -9.75 -11.54 24.67
C ASP A 497 -8.61 -10.65 25.20
N PRO A 498 -8.38 -10.59 26.51
CA PRO A 498 -7.34 -9.76 27.11
C PRO A 498 -5.91 -10.25 26.77
N ASN A 499 -5.77 -11.49 26.34
CA ASN A 499 -4.47 -12.07 25.99
C ASN A 499 -4.13 -11.93 24.52
N ARG A 500 -5.07 -11.47 23.67
CA ARG A 500 -4.84 -11.27 22.26
C ARG A 500 -3.99 -10.01 22.05
N PRO A 501 -2.75 -10.13 21.52
CA PRO A 501 -1.93 -8.97 21.25
C PRO A 501 -2.56 -8.13 20.11
N PHE A 502 -2.40 -6.82 20.16
CA PHE A 502 -2.91 -5.92 19.10
C PHE A 502 -2.36 -6.29 17.71
N THR A 503 -1.16 -6.89 17.64
CA THR A 503 -0.55 -7.38 16.41
C THR A 503 -1.26 -8.58 15.78
N SER A 504 -2.19 -9.21 16.51
CA SER A 504 -3.09 -10.26 16.01
C SER A 504 -4.51 -9.74 15.74
N GLY A 505 -4.67 -8.42 15.67
CA GLY A 505 -5.95 -7.76 15.44
C GLY A 505 -6.80 -7.61 16.70
N THR A 506 -7.71 -6.65 16.68
CA THR A 506 -8.55 -6.27 17.83
C THR A 506 -9.63 -7.32 18.10
N SER A 507 -9.89 -7.66 19.36
CA SER A 507 -11.07 -8.39 19.83
C SER A 507 -11.92 -7.47 20.71
N GLY A 508 -13.18 -7.83 20.97
CA GLY A 508 -14.09 -7.10 21.86
C GLY A 508 -15.44 -6.78 21.20
N LEU A 509 -16.26 -6.03 21.91
CA LEU A 509 -17.59 -5.62 21.49
C LEU A 509 -17.58 -4.16 21.04
N HIS A 510 -18.26 -3.85 19.94
CA HIS A 510 -18.46 -2.47 19.53
C HIS A 510 -19.56 -1.84 20.37
N GLN A 511 -19.26 -0.69 20.98
CA GLN A 511 -20.14 0.10 21.82
C GLN A 511 -20.16 1.54 21.35
N ILE A 512 -21.34 2.14 21.31
CA ILE A 512 -21.55 3.57 21.09
C ILE A 512 -22.47 4.14 22.16
N ASN A 513 -22.33 5.44 22.44
CA ASN A 513 -23.33 6.19 23.23
C ASN A 513 -24.25 6.96 22.28
N ILE A 514 -25.51 7.04 22.65
CA ILE A 514 -26.49 7.94 22.03
C ILE A 514 -27.21 8.73 23.11
N TYR A 515 -27.64 9.93 22.74
CA TYR A 515 -28.30 10.86 23.66
C TYR A 515 -29.77 11.02 23.27
N VAL A 516 -30.64 10.92 24.25
CA VAL A 516 -32.07 11.14 24.07
C VAL A 516 -32.47 12.33 24.93
N THR A 517 -33.00 13.37 24.30
CA THR A 517 -33.55 14.58 24.97
C THR A 517 -35.08 14.51 25.01
N ALA A 518 -35.69 15.36 25.81
CA ALA A 518 -37.14 15.50 25.87
C ALA A 518 -37.78 15.88 24.54
#